data_15b2bbed0e671dfd75351b464e080622
#
_entry.id   15b2bbed0e671dfd75351b464e080622
#
_cell.length_a   1.000
_cell.length_b   1.000
_cell.length_c   1.000
_cell.angle_alpha   90.00
_cell.angle_beta   90.00
_cell.angle_gamma   90.00
#
_symmetry.space_group_name_H-M   'P 1'
#
loop_
_entity.id
_entity.type
_entity.pdbx_description
1 polymer ?
#
loop_
_entity_poly.entity_id
_entity_poly.type
_entity_poly.pdbx_seq_one_letter_code
_entity_poly.pdbx_strand_id
1 'polypeptide(L)'
;MPIQSTIFGLSGLSLTKSEKAFFRDANPWAFILFARNIKTPDQVKRLVNELRTCVGRDALVFIDQEGGRVQRLRPPHWTNYRPAGDFAALFKDNPTAAKRGVYLTMRLIADDLRSLGITADCAPVLDIPVPGADDIISDRAYGDSPKSVIPLAHAAMAGLASGGVAPVIKHIPGHGRATVDSHKALPHINTRLQELELTDFAPFNAFSDAPMAMTAHAVYTALDPNNPVTTSYDAITNFIRARFGFDGVLMSDDLDMKALSGDLTTLTENCLSAGCDIALQCSGVFPDMIKIAKGARACLLYTSPSPRDQRGSRMPSSA
;
A
#
# COMPACT_ATOMS: atom_id res chain seq x y z
N MET A 1 -15.90 17.20 11.42
CA MET A 1 -15.51 16.03 12.24
C MET A 1 -14.01 15.81 12.11
N PRO A 2 -13.33 15.18 13.06
CA PRO A 2 -11.93 14.80 12.90
C PRO A 2 -11.78 13.83 11.72
N ILE A 3 -10.61 13.82 11.08
CA ILE A 3 -10.32 12.85 10.03
C ILE A 3 -10.15 11.48 10.67
N GLN A 4 -10.82 10.45 10.15
CA GLN A 4 -10.66 9.07 10.61
C GLN A 4 -9.47 8.39 9.95
N SER A 5 -8.83 7.47 10.69
CA SER A 5 -7.70 6.64 10.24
C SER A 5 -8.15 5.49 9.33
N THR A 6 -8.83 5.83 8.24
CA THR A 6 -9.38 4.87 7.28
C THR A 6 -9.14 5.28 5.82
N ILE A 7 -9.03 4.27 4.96
CA ILE A 7 -9.13 4.39 3.50
C ILE A 7 -10.31 3.53 3.06
N PHE A 8 -11.23 4.07 2.27
CA PHE A 8 -12.37 3.33 1.76
C PHE A 8 -12.38 3.19 0.25
N GLY A 9 -12.70 1.98 -0.22
CA GLY A 9 -13.15 1.72 -1.57
C GLY A 9 -14.56 2.24 -1.82
N LEU A 10 -15.04 2.13 -3.07
CA LEU A 10 -16.34 2.63 -3.52
C LEU A 10 -17.10 1.51 -4.22
N SER A 11 -18.43 1.58 -4.18
CA SER A 11 -19.28 0.56 -4.79
C SER A 11 -19.30 0.60 -6.32
N GLY A 12 -19.19 1.77 -6.94
CA GLY A 12 -19.38 1.91 -8.39
C GLY A 12 -18.76 3.14 -9.03
N LEU A 13 -19.28 3.51 -10.19
CA LEU A 13 -18.76 4.59 -11.06
C LEU A 13 -19.07 6.01 -10.56
N SER A 14 -19.97 6.15 -9.60
CA SER A 14 -20.36 7.41 -8.97
C SER A 14 -20.81 7.13 -7.53
N LEU A 15 -20.75 8.14 -6.67
CA LEU A 15 -21.18 8.00 -5.28
C LEU A 15 -22.70 7.88 -5.18
N THR A 16 -23.15 6.89 -4.43
CA THR A 16 -24.56 6.79 -4.00
C THR A 16 -24.89 7.85 -2.95
N LYS A 17 -26.18 8.10 -2.71
CA LYS A 17 -26.62 9.02 -1.64
C LYS A 17 -26.12 8.57 -0.27
N SER A 18 -26.16 7.25 -0.01
CA SER A 18 -25.69 6.65 1.24
C SER A 18 -24.19 6.82 1.45
N GLU A 19 -23.37 6.56 0.41
CA GLU A 19 -21.92 6.79 0.47
C GLU A 19 -21.59 8.26 0.72
N LYS A 20 -22.29 9.21 0.07
CA LYS A 20 -22.08 10.64 0.30
C LYS A 20 -22.38 11.06 1.74
N ALA A 21 -23.45 10.55 2.33
CA ALA A 21 -23.78 10.82 3.72
C ALA A 21 -22.71 10.22 4.64
N PHE A 22 -22.40 8.95 4.44
CA PHE A 22 -21.41 8.22 5.23
C PHE A 22 -20.01 8.87 5.18
N PHE A 23 -19.50 9.22 3.99
CA PHE A 23 -18.18 9.83 3.86
C PHE A 23 -18.09 11.23 4.49
N ARG A 24 -19.17 12.00 4.48
CA ARG A 24 -19.23 13.26 5.23
C ARG A 24 -19.14 13.06 6.73
N ASP A 25 -19.82 12.02 7.24
CA ASP A 25 -19.85 11.73 8.67
C ASP A 25 -18.59 11.04 9.14
N ALA A 26 -18.10 10.03 8.43
CA ALA A 26 -16.88 9.29 8.75
C ALA A 26 -15.62 10.12 8.47
N ASN A 27 -15.62 11.02 7.48
CA ASN A 27 -14.48 11.83 7.07
C ASN A 27 -13.18 11.01 6.94
N PRO A 28 -13.12 9.96 6.08
CA PRO A 28 -11.98 9.05 5.98
C PRO A 28 -10.72 9.79 5.54
N TRP A 29 -9.53 9.33 5.95
CA TRP A 29 -8.26 9.92 5.56
C TRP A 29 -8.08 9.98 4.04
N ALA A 30 -8.46 8.90 3.33
CA ALA A 30 -8.32 8.80 1.87
C ALA A 30 -9.36 7.83 1.27
N PHE A 31 -9.29 7.69 -0.06
CA PHE A 31 -10.10 6.77 -0.85
C PHE A 31 -9.21 5.90 -1.73
N ILE A 32 -9.72 4.72 -2.16
CA ILE A 32 -9.03 3.84 -3.11
C ILE A 32 -9.98 3.42 -4.23
N LEU A 33 -9.47 3.46 -5.48
CA LEU A 33 -10.22 3.11 -6.68
C LEU A 33 -9.80 1.75 -7.24
N PHE A 34 -10.79 1.00 -7.72
CA PHE A 34 -10.63 -0.29 -8.40
C PHE A 34 -11.24 -0.27 -9.80
N ALA A 35 -11.06 -1.33 -10.58
CA ALA A 35 -11.59 -1.44 -11.92
C ALA A 35 -13.11 -1.15 -12.01
N ARG A 36 -13.89 -1.54 -10.97
CA ARG A 36 -15.33 -1.25 -10.90
C ARG A 36 -15.69 0.23 -10.82
N ASN A 37 -14.72 1.07 -10.47
CA ASN A 37 -14.90 2.53 -10.37
C ASN A 37 -14.45 3.28 -11.63
N ILE A 38 -13.99 2.57 -12.66
CA ILE A 38 -13.29 3.14 -13.80
C ILE A 38 -14.01 2.76 -15.11
N LYS A 39 -14.39 3.78 -15.89
CA LYS A 39 -15.00 3.59 -17.21
C LYS A 39 -14.34 4.48 -18.28
N THR A 40 -14.26 5.79 -18.05
CA THR A 40 -13.62 6.76 -18.96
C THR A 40 -12.84 7.79 -18.15
N PRO A 41 -11.84 8.47 -18.75
CA PRO A 41 -11.09 9.51 -18.04
C PRO A 41 -11.97 10.58 -17.40
N ASP A 42 -12.95 11.10 -18.11
CA ASP A 42 -13.83 12.14 -17.59
C ASP A 42 -14.74 11.65 -16.46
N GLN A 43 -15.16 10.37 -16.51
CA GLN A 43 -15.94 9.78 -15.41
C GLN A 43 -15.08 9.68 -14.15
N VAL A 44 -13.83 9.23 -14.24
CA VAL A 44 -12.92 9.11 -13.09
C VAL A 44 -12.61 10.48 -12.49
N LYS A 45 -12.32 11.50 -13.34
CA LYS A 45 -12.12 12.88 -12.86
C LYS A 45 -13.31 13.40 -12.07
N ARG A 46 -14.53 13.17 -12.58
CA ARG A 46 -15.76 13.58 -11.86
C ARG A 46 -15.89 12.85 -10.53
N LEU A 47 -15.62 11.53 -10.49
CA LEU A 47 -15.68 10.74 -9.27
C LEU A 47 -14.68 11.24 -8.21
N VAL A 48 -13.43 11.49 -8.60
CA VAL A 48 -12.38 12.03 -7.71
C VAL A 48 -12.78 13.41 -7.15
N ASN A 49 -13.30 14.30 -8.00
CA ASN A 49 -13.79 15.60 -7.56
C ASN A 49 -15.01 15.49 -6.60
N GLU A 50 -15.90 14.54 -6.86
CA GLU A 50 -17.07 14.28 -6.02
C GLU A 50 -16.66 13.77 -4.63
N LEU A 51 -15.64 12.90 -4.53
CA LEU A 51 -15.07 12.43 -3.27
C LEU A 51 -14.49 13.59 -2.44
N ARG A 52 -13.66 14.43 -3.04
CA ARG A 52 -13.07 15.60 -2.37
C ARG A 52 -14.11 16.60 -1.92
N THR A 53 -15.09 16.89 -2.77
CA THR A 53 -16.21 17.76 -2.42
C THR A 53 -17.01 17.19 -1.25
N CYS A 54 -17.19 15.86 -1.21
CA CYS A 54 -17.96 15.20 -0.17
C CYS A 54 -17.33 15.39 1.22
N VAL A 55 -16.00 15.33 1.33
CA VAL A 55 -15.27 15.50 2.60
C VAL A 55 -14.76 16.93 2.81
N GLY A 56 -14.96 17.83 1.85
CA GLY A 56 -14.59 19.26 1.95
C GLY A 56 -13.08 19.53 2.01
N ARG A 57 -12.25 18.61 1.49
CA ARG A 57 -10.78 18.72 1.47
C ARG A 57 -10.15 17.98 0.31
N ASP A 58 -8.89 18.27 0.01
CA ASP A 58 -8.10 17.57 -1.01
C ASP A 58 -7.59 16.23 -0.47
N ALA A 59 -8.53 15.28 -0.27
CA ALA A 59 -8.22 13.95 0.20
C ALA A 59 -7.36 13.18 -0.82
N LEU A 60 -6.45 12.34 -0.33
CA LEU A 60 -5.69 11.43 -1.18
C LEU A 60 -6.62 10.42 -1.85
N VAL A 61 -6.26 10.03 -3.07
CA VAL A 61 -6.94 8.97 -3.82
C VAL A 61 -5.88 7.98 -4.27
N PHE A 62 -6.05 6.74 -3.87
CA PHE A 62 -5.17 5.60 -4.14
C PHE A 62 -5.68 4.74 -5.28
N ILE A 63 -4.78 3.95 -5.86
CA ILE A 63 -5.08 2.93 -6.85
C ILE A 63 -3.99 1.86 -6.81
N ASP A 64 -4.27 0.66 -7.36
CA ASP A 64 -3.24 -0.32 -7.72
C ASP A 64 -2.95 -0.23 -9.22
N GLN A 65 -1.88 0.40 -9.59
CA GLN A 65 -1.45 0.54 -10.98
C GLN A 65 0.01 0.09 -11.12
N GLU A 66 0.25 -1.21 -10.83
CA GLU A 66 1.59 -1.80 -10.86
C GLU A 66 2.14 -2.00 -12.29
N GLY A 67 1.24 -2.16 -13.25
CA GLY A 67 1.49 -2.71 -14.58
C GLY A 67 1.18 -4.22 -14.62
N GLY A 68 1.22 -4.81 -15.83
CA GLY A 68 0.90 -6.21 -16.04
C GLY A 68 -0.53 -6.56 -15.62
N ARG A 69 -0.69 -7.65 -14.87
CA ARG A 69 -2.01 -8.13 -14.43
C ARG A 69 -2.66 -7.27 -13.34
N VAL A 70 -1.86 -6.56 -12.54
CA VAL A 70 -2.37 -5.64 -11.51
C VAL A 70 -2.34 -4.22 -12.03
N GLN A 71 -3.37 -3.87 -12.76
CA GLN A 71 -3.56 -2.59 -13.40
C GLN A 71 -5.05 -2.32 -13.51
N ARG A 72 -5.52 -1.15 -13.04
CA ARG A 72 -6.94 -0.78 -13.04
C ARG A 72 -7.30 0.09 -14.24
N LEU A 73 -6.42 1.01 -14.60
CA LEU A 73 -6.50 1.82 -15.82
C LEU A 73 -6.02 0.97 -17.00
N ARG A 74 -6.90 0.69 -17.98
CA ARG A 74 -6.64 -0.26 -19.07
C ARG A 74 -7.06 0.32 -20.42
N PRO A 75 -6.58 -0.26 -21.56
CA PRO A 75 -7.10 0.06 -22.88
C PRO A 75 -8.63 -0.04 -22.92
N PRO A 76 -9.30 0.77 -23.81
CA PRO A 76 -8.69 1.62 -24.85
C PRO A 76 -8.23 3.00 -24.39
N HIS A 77 -8.49 3.40 -23.13
CA HIS A 77 -8.24 4.76 -22.67
C HIS A 77 -6.82 4.97 -22.13
N TRP A 78 -6.18 3.90 -21.65
CA TRP A 78 -4.84 3.94 -21.04
C TRP A 78 -3.93 2.84 -21.58
N THR A 79 -2.66 3.03 -21.41
CA THR A 79 -1.63 2.07 -21.85
C THR A 79 -1.69 0.77 -21.06
N ASN A 80 -1.46 -0.35 -21.74
CA ASN A 80 -1.19 -1.62 -21.07
C ASN A 80 0.31 -1.69 -20.72
N TYR A 81 0.65 -1.34 -19.49
CA TYR A 81 2.03 -1.32 -19.02
C TYR A 81 2.56 -2.74 -18.75
N ARG A 82 3.87 -2.92 -18.91
CA ARG A 82 4.53 -4.21 -18.66
C ARG A 82 4.59 -4.52 -17.17
N PRO A 83 4.59 -5.82 -16.78
CA PRO A 83 4.78 -6.24 -15.40
C PRO A 83 6.22 -5.99 -14.93
N ALA A 84 6.42 -5.93 -13.61
CA ALA A 84 7.75 -5.79 -12.99
C ALA A 84 8.71 -6.92 -13.38
N GLY A 85 8.19 -8.14 -13.58
CA GLY A 85 8.97 -9.31 -13.97
C GLY A 85 9.72 -9.16 -15.31
N ASP A 86 9.15 -8.42 -16.26
CA ASP A 86 9.85 -8.12 -17.54
C ASP A 86 11.12 -7.30 -17.30
N PHE A 87 11.07 -6.34 -16.38
CA PHE A 87 12.22 -5.53 -16.01
C PHE A 87 13.22 -6.31 -15.15
N ALA A 88 12.73 -7.23 -14.31
CA ALA A 88 13.58 -8.15 -13.57
C ALA A 88 14.37 -9.06 -14.50
N ALA A 89 13.74 -9.56 -15.56
CA ALA A 89 14.43 -10.34 -16.59
C ALA A 89 15.50 -9.50 -17.31
N LEU A 90 15.16 -8.28 -17.74
CA LEU A 90 16.11 -7.36 -18.37
C LEU A 90 17.27 -6.98 -17.43
N PHE A 91 17.02 -6.90 -16.12
CA PHE A 91 18.05 -6.54 -15.14
C PHE A 91 19.23 -7.53 -15.11
N LYS A 92 19.00 -8.80 -15.43
CA LYS A 92 20.06 -9.84 -15.48
C LYS A 92 21.10 -9.52 -16.55
N ASP A 93 20.67 -8.98 -17.69
CA ASP A 93 21.53 -8.69 -18.83
C ASP A 93 21.99 -7.22 -18.87
N ASN A 94 21.10 -6.30 -18.53
CA ASN A 94 21.38 -4.86 -18.58
C ASN A 94 20.70 -4.09 -17.43
N PRO A 95 21.35 -4.05 -16.25
CA PRO A 95 20.81 -3.37 -15.07
C PRO A 95 20.47 -1.87 -15.28
N THR A 96 21.28 -1.19 -16.11
CA THR A 96 21.07 0.24 -16.40
C THR A 96 19.81 0.46 -17.23
N ALA A 97 19.63 -0.32 -18.29
CA ALA A 97 18.42 -0.25 -19.13
C ALA A 97 17.16 -0.63 -18.33
N ALA A 98 17.25 -1.67 -17.48
CA ALA A 98 16.13 -2.10 -16.65
C ALA A 98 15.68 -1.00 -15.68
N LYS A 99 16.60 -0.41 -14.90
CA LYS A 99 16.31 0.71 -14.00
C LYS A 99 15.69 1.90 -14.74
N ARG A 100 16.26 2.25 -15.92
CA ARG A 100 15.72 3.33 -16.73
C ARG A 100 14.30 3.01 -17.24
N GLY A 101 14.07 1.77 -17.68
CA GLY A 101 12.74 1.28 -18.12
C GLY A 101 11.70 1.36 -17.02
N VAL A 102 12.03 0.88 -15.83
CA VAL A 102 11.13 0.98 -14.64
C VAL A 102 10.81 2.44 -14.32
N TYR A 103 11.84 3.30 -14.20
CA TYR A 103 11.64 4.72 -13.92
C TYR A 103 10.68 5.38 -14.92
N LEU A 104 10.91 5.17 -16.23
CA LEU A 104 10.08 5.77 -17.27
C LEU A 104 8.64 5.22 -17.25
N THR A 105 8.47 3.92 -17.04
CA THR A 105 7.15 3.29 -16.93
C THR A 105 6.36 3.87 -15.76
N MET A 106 6.96 3.95 -14.58
CA MET A 106 6.30 4.50 -13.41
C MET A 106 6.07 6.02 -13.52
N ARG A 107 6.95 6.74 -14.25
CA ARG A 107 6.73 8.16 -14.54
C ARG A 107 5.53 8.37 -15.48
N LEU A 108 5.34 7.49 -16.47
CA LEU A 108 4.16 7.52 -17.36
C LEU A 108 2.87 7.13 -16.62
N ILE A 109 2.94 6.10 -15.76
CA ILE A 109 1.83 5.74 -14.87
C ILE A 109 1.45 6.94 -14.01
N ALA A 110 2.42 7.62 -13.41
CA ALA A 110 2.14 8.79 -12.59
C ALA A 110 1.46 9.93 -13.38
N ASP A 111 1.79 10.12 -14.64
CA ASP A 111 1.14 11.10 -15.51
C ASP A 111 -0.33 10.74 -15.79
N ASP A 112 -0.59 9.47 -16.10
CA ASP A 112 -1.97 8.96 -16.22
C ASP A 112 -2.76 9.21 -14.93
N LEU A 113 -2.23 8.85 -13.77
CA LEU A 113 -2.88 8.99 -12.47
C LEU A 113 -3.15 10.46 -12.12
N ARG A 114 -2.13 11.32 -12.24
CA ARG A 114 -2.26 12.75 -11.96
C ARG A 114 -3.28 13.44 -12.82
N SER A 115 -3.35 13.06 -14.10
CA SER A 115 -4.35 13.60 -15.04
C SER A 115 -5.78 13.34 -14.59
N LEU A 116 -6.02 12.32 -13.76
CA LEU A 116 -7.31 11.94 -13.20
C LEU A 116 -7.54 12.49 -11.77
N GLY A 117 -6.51 13.12 -11.17
CA GLY A 117 -6.54 13.57 -9.78
C GLY A 117 -6.21 12.48 -8.75
N ILE A 118 -5.75 11.30 -9.20
CA ILE A 118 -5.25 10.22 -8.33
C ILE A 118 -3.84 10.60 -7.86
N THR A 119 -3.56 10.45 -6.57
CA THR A 119 -2.40 11.04 -5.92
C THR A 119 -1.47 10.04 -5.24
N ALA A 120 -1.88 8.78 -5.13
CA ALA A 120 -1.06 7.71 -4.56
C ALA A 120 -1.26 6.40 -5.34
N ASP A 121 -0.20 5.61 -5.44
CA ASP A 121 -0.21 4.30 -6.08
C ASP A 121 0.31 3.24 -5.11
N CYS A 122 -0.42 2.13 -4.95
CA CYS A 122 -0.01 0.98 -4.16
C CYS A 122 1.07 0.17 -4.91
N ALA A 123 2.18 0.83 -5.19
CA ALA A 123 3.38 0.33 -5.86
C ALA A 123 4.61 1.07 -5.31
N PRO A 124 5.80 0.44 -5.33
CA PRO A 124 6.15 -0.87 -5.88
C PRO A 124 5.91 -2.06 -4.93
N VAL A 125 5.80 -3.26 -5.53
CA VAL A 125 5.86 -4.53 -4.81
C VAL A 125 7.32 -4.85 -4.50
N LEU A 126 7.64 -5.08 -3.22
CA LEU A 126 8.99 -5.43 -2.74
C LEU A 126 9.14 -6.92 -2.39
N ASP A 127 8.05 -7.68 -2.54
CA ASP A 127 8.03 -9.09 -2.22
C ASP A 127 8.97 -9.90 -3.12
N ILE A 128 9.66 -10.87 -2.52
CA ILE A 128 10.58 -11.78 -3.21
C ILE A 128 9.92 -13.16 -3.30
N PRO A 129 9.41 -13.57 -4.47
CA PRO A 129 8.81 -14.89 -4.63
C PRO A 129 9.87 -15.99 -4.48
N VAL A 130 9.53 -17.07 -3.77
CA VAL A 130 10.38 -18.25 -3.62
C VAL A 130 9.76 -19.45 -4.35
N PRO A 131 10.57 -20.45 -4.75
CA PRO A 131 10.06 -21.69 -5.34
C PRO A 131 9.02 -22.37 -4.42
N GLY A 132 7.87 -22.71 -4.98
CA GLY A 132 6.76 -23.36 -4.24
C GLY A 132 5.81 -22.40 -3.52
N ALA A 133 6.03 -21.07 -3.59
CA ALA A 133 5.05 -20.08 -3.14
C ALA A 133 3.86 -19.98 -4.12
N ASP A 134 2.78 -19.37 -3.63
CA ASP A 134 1.60 -19.06 -4.47
C ASP A 134 1.96 -18.03 -5.56
N ASP A 135 1.31 -18.13 -6.71
CA ASP A 135 1.54 -17.26 -7.87
C ASP A 135 1.01 -15.81 -7.68
N ILE A 136 0.49 -15.46 -6.49
CA ILE A 136 -0.08 -14.13 -6.25
C ILE A 136 0.95 -13.00 -6.44
N ILE A 137 2.23 -13.26 -6.17
CA ILE A 137 3.33 -12.31 -6.42
C ILE A 137 3.88 -12.49 -7.84
N SER A 138 4.47 -13.64 -8.16
CA SER A 138 4.91 -14.02 -9.52
C SER A 138 5.53 -12.84 -10.31
N ASP A 139 4.93 -12.47 -11.45
CA ASP A 139 5.37 -11.40 -12.36
C ASP A 139 5.25 -9.97 -11.81
N ARG A 140 4.63 -9.79 -10.63
CA ARG A 140 4.58 -8.51 -9.92
C ARG A 140 5.91 -8.16 -9.24
N ALA A 141 6.80 -9.15 -9.03
CA ALA A 141 8.08 -8.95 -8.36
C ALA A 141 9.13 -8.32 -9.28
N TYR A 142 9.92 -7.42 -8.74
CA TYR A 142 11.11 -6.85 -9.39
C TYR A 142 12.32 -7.80 -9.37
N GLY A 143 12.13 -9.07 -9.07
CA GLY A 143 13.13 -10.13 -9.09
C GLY A 143 12.96 -11.14 -7.97
N ASP A 144 13.94 -12.03 -7.89
CA ASP A 144 14.01 -13.18 -7.00
C ASP A 144 15.02 -13.01 -5.84
N SER A 145 15.54 -11.80 -5.67
CA SER A 145 16.54 -11.49 -4.64
C SER A 145 16.58 -10.00 -4.30
N PRO A 146 17.07 -9.62 -3.12
CA PRO A 146 17.28 -8.22 -2.75
C PRO A 146 18.13 -7.44 -3.74
N LYS A 147 19.09 -8.12 -4.39
CA LYS A 147 20.01 -7.54 -5.38
C LYS A 147 19.32 -6.94 -6.60
N SER A 148 18.21 -7.53 -7.04
CA SER A 148 17.39 -7.02 -8.15
C SER A 148 16.25 -6.14 -7.66
N VAL A 149 15.53 -6.56 -6.60
CA VAL A 149 14.34 -5.84 -6.10
C VAL A 149 14.69 -4.43 -5.63
N ILE A 150 15.73 -4.25 -4.82
CA ILE A 150 16.08 -2.95 -4.25
C ILE A 150 16.35 -1.88 -5.32
N PRO A 151 17.27 -2.07 -6.30
CA PRO A 151 17.55 -1.02 -7.28
C PRO A 151 16.41 -0.76 -8.26
N LEU A 152 15.59 -1.76 -8.57
CA LEU A 152 14.41 -1.57 -9.44
C LEU A 152 13.27 -0.87 -8.71
N ALA A 153 13.04 -1.20 -7.44
CA ALA A 153 12.06 -0.51 -6.61
C ALA A 153 12.43 0.96 -6.35
N HIS A 154 13.72 1.27 -6.16
CA HIS A 154 14.17 2.67 -6.11
C HIS A 154 13.82 3.43 -7.40
N ALA A 155 14.05 2.80 -8.55
CA ALA A 155 13.68 3.40 -9.84
C ALA A 155 12.15 3.59 -9.96
N ALA A 156 11.37 2.63 -9.47
CA ALA A 156 9.90 2.72 -9.48
C ALA A 156 9.39 3.86 -8.60
N MET A 157 9.85 3.93 -7.36
CA MET A 157 9.47 5.02 -6.44
C MET A 157 9.88 6.40 -6.99
N ALA A 158 11.09 6.51 -7.54
CA ALA A 158 11.56 7.76 -8.14
C ALA A 158 10.70 8.17 -9.36
N GLY A 159 10.26 7.20 -10.17
CA GLY A 159 9.35 7.43 -11.30
C GLY A 159 8.01 8.00 -10.84
N LEU A 160 7.35 7.35 -9.88
CA LEU A 160 6.07 7.81 -9.30
C LEU A 160 6.22 9.20 -8.66
N ALA A 161 7.21 9.36 -7.78
CA ALA A 161 7.44 10.62 -7.07
C ALA A 161 7.74 11.79 -8.01
N SER A 162 8.54 11.58 -9.06
CA SER A 162 8.84 12.62 -10.06
C SER A 162 7.61 13.04 -10.86
N GLY A 163 6.59 12.18 -10.94
CA GLY A 163 5.27 12.50 -11.51
C GLY A 163 4.28 13.08 -10.49
N GLY A 164 4.67 13.27 -9.23
CA GLY A 164 3.80 13.81 -8.18
C GLY A 164 2.78 12.81 -7.63
N VAL A 165 3.07 11.51 -7.74
CA VAL A 165 2.27 10.42 -7.16
C VAL A 165 3.06 9.78 -6.02
N ALA A 166 2.43 9.66 -4.85
CA ALA A 166 3.06 9.08 -3.68
C ALA A 166 3.11 7.55 -3.79
N PRO A 167 4.29 6.92 -3.67
CA PRO A 167 4.42 5.47 -3.70
C PRO A 167 4.05 4.83 -2.37
N VAL A 168 3.50 3.61 -2.41
CA VAL A 168 3.26 2.74 -1.27
C VAL A 168 4.01 1.43 -1.49
N ILE A 169 5.03 1.15 -0.68
CA ILE A 169 5.73 -0.13 -0.75
C ILE A 169 4.89 -1.25 -0.13
N LYS A 170 4.93 -2.46 -0.70
CA LYS A 170 4.12 -3.59 -0.24
C LYS A 170 4.76 -4.94 -0.53
N HIS A 171 4.41 -5.95 0.26
CA HIS A 171 3.59 -6.00 1.47
C HIS A 171 4.50 -6.26 2.68
N ILE A 172 4.77 -5.24 3.46
CA ILE A 172 5.76 -5.30 4.56
C ILE A 172 5.33 -6.32 5.65
N PRO A 173 6.25 -7.20 6.14
CA PRO A 173 7.68 -7.26 5.86
C PRO A 173 8.06 -8.20 4.70
N GLY A 174 7.13 -8.65 3.88
CA GLY A 174 7.26 -9.52 2.72
C GLY A 174 6.05 -10.44 2.57
N HIS A 175 5.70 -10.85 1.35
CA HIS A 175 4.60 -11.77 1.06
C HIS A 175 5.03 -12.89 0.10
N GLY A 176 6.28 -12.86 -0.34
CA GLY A 176 6.79 -13.73 -1.41
C GLY A 176 6.95 -15.21 -1.03
N ARG A 177 6.88 -15.58 0.26
CA ARG A 177 6.89 -16.97 0.76
C ARG A 177 5.51 -17.54 1.03
N ALA A 178 4.45 -16.77 0.85
CA ALA A 178 3.10 -17.25 1.09
C ALA A 178 2.79 -18.45 0.18
N THR A 179 2.42 -19.58 0.77
CA THR A 179 2.05 -20.81 0.02
C THR A 179 0.57 -20.84 -0.36
N VAL A 180 -0.18 -19.84 0.10
CA VAL A 180 -1.59 -19.61 -0.22
C VAL A 180 -1.81 -18.12 -0.45
N ASP A 181 -2.72 -17.82 -1.35
CA ASP A 181 -3.19 -16.45 -1.60
C ASP A 181 -3.94 -15.92 -0.38
N SER A 182 -3.52 -14.78 0.16
CA SER A 182 -4.17 -14.11 1.30
C SER A 182 -5.63 -13.68 1.03
N HIS A 183 -6.04 -13.58 -0.23
CA HIS A 183 -7.45 -13.44 -0.58
C HIS A 183 -8.29 -14.71 -0.29
N LYS A 184 -7.65 -15.87 -0.09
CA LYS A 184 -8.31 -17.16 0.12
C LYS A 184 -8.16 -17.70 1.53
N ALA A 185 -6.97 -17.56 2.13
CA ALA A 185 -6.65 -18.05 3.48
C ALA A 185 -5.44 -17.31 4.07
N LEU A 186 -5.23 -17.44 5.38
CA LEU A 186 -4.10 -16.84 6.08
C LEU A 186 -2.81 -17.65 5.85
N PRO A 187 -1.78 -17.07 5.21
CA PRO A 187 -0.49 -17.74 5.05
C PRO A 187 0.28 -17.81 6.36
N HIS A 188 0.98 -18.93 6.59
CA HIS A 188 1.92 -19.12 7.71
C HIS A 188 3.33 -19.34 7.18
N ILE A 189 4.27 -18.52 7.64
CA ILE A 189 5.68 -18.53 7.20
C ILE A 189 6.55 -18.93 8.40
N ASN A 190 7.14 -20.13 8.31
CA ASN A 190 7.92 -20.74 9.40
C ASN A 190 9.44 -20.57 9.20
N THR A 191 9.86 -19.70 8.31
CA THR A 191 11.27 -19.43 8.02
C THR A 191 11.94 -18.73 9.21
N ARG A 192 13.21 -19.08 9.49
CA ARG A 192 13.99 -18.49 10.59
C ARG A 192 14.24 -17.00 10.35
N LEU A 193 14.24 -16.22 11.44
CA LEU A 193 14.45 -14.76 11.38
C LEU A 193 15.72 -14.36 10.62
N GLN A 194 16.83 -15.02 10.88
CA GLN A 194 18.11 -14.73 10.20
C GLN A 194 18.04 -14.87 8.67
N GLU A 195 17.31 -15.87 8.17
CA GLU A 195 17.11 -16.04 6.73
C GLU A 195 16.19 -14.95 6.17
N LEU A 196 15.07 -14.66 6.87
CA LEU A 196 14.14 -13.60 6.48
C LEU A 196 14.82 -12.23 6.39
N GLU A 197 15.71 -11.91 7.33
CA GLU A 197 16.46 -10.64 7.35
C GLU A 197 17.41 -10.49 6.15
N LEU A 198 17.96 -11.59 5.65
CA LEU A 198 18.84 -11.58 4.49
C LEU A 198 18.10 -11.63 3.15
N THR A 199 16.81 -12.00 3.16
CA THR A 199 16.01 -12.23 1.97
C THR A 199 14.77 -11.34 1.95
N ASP A 200 13.66 -11.81 2.47
CA ASP A 200 12.34 -11.18 2.37
C ASP A 200 12.27 -9.80 3.01
N PHE A 201 12.92 -9.63 4.15
CA PHE A 201 12.91 -8.39 4.92
C PHE A 201 13.94 -7.36 4.43
N ALA A 202 14.99 -7.80 3.74
CA ALA A 202 16.05 -6.92 3.27
C ALA A 202 15.57 -5.77 2.37
N PRO A 203 14.65 -5.97 1.40
CA PRO A 203 14.09 -4.86 0.63
C PRO A 203 13.37 -3.84 1.50
N PHE A 204 12.51 -4.28 2.42
CA PHE A 204 11.76 -3.37 3.28
C PHE A 204 12.65 -2.58 4.24
N ASN A 205 13.71 -3.22 4.77
CA ASN A 205 14.70 -2.52 5.58
C ASN A 205 15.46 -1.45 4.78
N ALA A 206 15.74 -1.71 3.48
CA ALA A 206 16.38 -0.74 2.60
C ALA A 206 15.48 0.47 2.26
N PHE A 207 14.18 0.35 2.46
CA PHE A 207 13.18 1.39 2.22
C PHE A 207 12.51 1.86 3.52
N SER A 208 13.20 1.79 4.65
CA SER A 208 12.68 2.27 5.94
C SER A 208 12.27 3.75 5.95
N ASP A 209 12.77 4.54 5.01
CA ASP A 209 12.45 5.95 4.80
C ASP A 209 11.33 6.18 3.75
N ALA A 210 10.70 5.12 3.23
CA ALA A 210 9.60 5.25 2.29
C ALA A 210 8.43 6.01 2.92
N PRO A 211 7.70 6.84 2.15
CA PRO A 211 6.62 7.66 2.70
C PRO A 211 5.45 6.84 3.22
N MET A 212 5.17 5.70 2.58
CA MET A 212 4.04 4.83 2.94
C MET A 212 4.38 3.36 2.69
N ALA A 213 3.83 2.48 3.53
CA ALA A 213 3.89 1.03 3.35
C ALA A 213 2.53 0.38 3.66
N MET A 214 2.28 -0.77 3.03
CA MET A 214 1.11 -1.62 3.26
C MET A 214 1.56 -2.94 3.88
N THR A 215 0.89 -3.40 4.96
CA THR A 215 1.24 -4.64 5.67
C THR A 215 0.84 -5.89 4.91
N ALA A 216 1.55 -7.00 5.14
CA ALA A 216 1.15 -8.33 4.68
C ALA A 216 0.15 -8.97 5.64
N HIS A 217 -0.93 -9.58 5.12
CA HIS A 217 -1.77 -10.49 5.89
C HIS A 217 -1.15 -11.89 5.92
N ALA A 218 -0.11 -12.05 6.73
CA ALA A 218 0.60 -13.32 6.90
C ALA A 218 1.09 -13.45 8.35
N VAL A 219 1.12 -14.68 8.86
CA VAL A 219 1.73 -15.01 10.14
C VAL A 219 3.20 -15.36 9.88
N TYR A 220 4.09 -14.63 10.51
CA TYR A 220 5.51 -14.94 10.57
C TYR A 220 5.82 -15.50 11.96
N THR A 221 5.99 -16.82 12.08
CA THR A 221 6.23 -17.46 13.39
C THR A 221 7.49 -16.96 14.09
N ALA A 222 8.43 -16.42 13.33
CA ALA A 222 9.65 -15.80 13.85
C ALA A 222 9.42 -14.39 14.47
N LEU A 223 8.26 -13.75 14.22
CA LEU A 223 7.88 -12.45 14.79
C LEU A 223 6.75 -12.60 15.80
N ASP A 224 5.67 -13.23 15.42
CA ASP A 224 4.51 -13.54 16.24
C ASP A 224 3.84 -14.81 15.69
N PRO A 225 3.87 -15.94 16.43
CA PRO A 225 3.29 -17.19 15.95
C PRO A 225 1.74 -17.20 15.96
N ASN A 226 1.10 -16.24 16.63
CA ASN A 226 -0.33 -16.26 16.93
C ASN A 226 -1.13 -15.28 16.07
N ASN A 227 -0.51 -14.17 15.64
CA ASN A 227 -1.21 -13.10 14.94
C ASN A 227 -0.58 -12.80 13.59
N PRO A 228 -1.38 -12.48 12.56
CA PRO A 228 -0.85 -11.94 11.31
C PRO A 228 -0.21 -10.57 11.54
N VAL A 229 0.78 -10.22 10.72
CA VAL A 229 1.52 -8.95 10.84
C VAL A 229 0.60 -7.77 11.06
N THR A 230 -0.48 -7.66 10.29
CA THR A 230 -1.42 -6.52 10.34
C THR A 230 -2.02 -6.27 11.72
N THR A 231 -2.18 -7.30 12.55
CA THR A 231 -2.78 -7.20 13.90
C THR A 231 -1.80 -7.55 15.03
N SER A 232 -0.51 -7.74 14.70
CA SER A 232 0.52 -8.10 15.66
C SER A 232 1.29 -6.86 16.13
N TYR A 233 1.18 -6.56 17.42
CA TYR A 233 2.00 -5.52 18.08
C TYR A 233 3.50 -5.82 17.96
N ASP A 234 3.91 -7.07 18.14
CA ASP A 234 5.31 -7.48 18.05
C ASP A 234 5.86 -7.28 16.63
N ALA A 235 5.10 -7.69 15.61
CA ALA A 235 5.52 -7.51 14.23
C ALA A 235 5.56 -6.03 13.80
N ILE A 236 4.58 -5.23 14.18
CA ILE A 236 4.51 -3.82 13.76
C ILE A 236 5.39 -2.96 14.64
N THR A 237 5.10 -2.87 15.94
CA THR A 237 5.74 -1.89 16.83
C THR A 237 7.19 -2.28 17.13
N ASN A 238 7.44 -3.55 17.51
CA ASN A 238 8.78 -3.96 17.90
C ASN A 238 9.69 -4.26 16.70
N PHE A 239 9.15 -4.74 15.58
CA PHE A 239 9.97 -5.13 14.45
C PHE A 239 9.95 -4.07 13.33
N ILE A 240 8.80 -3.75 12.72
CA ILE A 240 8.74 -2.82 11.58
C ILE A 240 9.12 -1.40 12.03
N ARG A 241 8.54 -0.91 13.13
CA ARG A 241 8.83 0.44 13.62
C ARG A 241 10.20 0.54 14.29
N ALA A 242 10.47 -0.30 15.29
CA ALA A 242 11.69 -0.16 16.09
C ALA A 242 12.93 -0.73 15.39
N ARG A 243 12.85 -1.95 14.79
CA ARG A 243 14.03 -2.62 14.21
C ARG A 243 14.34 -2.17 12.78
N PHE A 244 13.34 -2.09 11.88
CA PHE A 244 13.57 -1.52 10.54
C PHE A 244 13.70 0.01 10.58
N GLY A 245 13.15 0.66 11.60
CA GLY A 245 13.12 2.11 11.69
C GLY A 245 12.14 2.74 10.70
N PHE A 246 11.10 2.00 10.26
CA PHE A 246 10.10 2.52 9.34
C PHE A 246 9.26 3.60 10.03
N ASP A 247 9.33 4.83 9.52
CA ASP A 247 8.68 6.01 10.11
C ASP A 247 7.62 6.64 9.18
N GLY A 248 7.38 6.02 8.02
CA GLY A 248 6.32 6.42 7.09
C GLY A 248 4.92 6.00 7.56
N VAL A 249 3.90 6.40 6.81
CA VAL A 249 2.51 5.97 7.06
C VAL A 249 2.39 4.47 6.80
N LEU A 250 1.97 3.72 7.82
CA LEU A 250 1.74 2.27 7.71
C LEU A 250 0.24 2.01 7.63
N MET A 251 -0.22 1.49 6.49
CA MET A 251 -1.60 1.06 6.31
C MET A 251 -1.70 -0.47 6.35
N SER A 252 -2.86 -0.98 6.74
CA SER A 252 -3.15 -2.40 6.53
C SER A 252 -3.28 -2.71 5.04
N ASP A 253 -3.13 -3.98 4.65
CA ASP A 253 -3.81 -4.49 3.46
C ASP A 253 -5.32 -4.53 3.72
N ASP A 254 -6.13 -4.93 2.73
CA ASP A 254 -7.59 -4.92 2.80
C ASP A 254 -8.13 -5.80 3.94
N LEU A 255 -8.75 -5.17 4.94
CA LEU A 255 -9.32 -5.88 6.09
C LEU A 255 -10.50 -6.81 5.73
N ASP A 256 -11.08 -6.67 4.53
CA ASP A 256 -12.13 -7.56 4.01
C ASP A 256 -11.57 -8.90 3.46
N MET A 257 -10.24 -9.06 3.39
CA MET A 257 -9.63 -10.28 2.85
C MET A 257 -9.84 -11.48 3.77
N LYS A 258 -10.05 -12.66 3.16
CA LYS A 258 -10.31 -13.92 3.88
C LYS A 258 -9.15 -14.42 4.74
N ALA A 259 -7.95 -13.88 4.58
CA ALA A 259 -6.82 -14.13 5.49
C ALA A 259 -7.13 -13.70 6.92
N LEU A 260 -7.95 -12.68 7.10
CA LEU A 260 -8.40 -12.23 8.41
C LEU A 260 -9.78 -12.82 8.73
N SER A 261 -9.98 -13.17 9.99
CA SER A 261 -11.26 -13.70 10.49
C SER A 261 -11.74 -12.88 11.67
N GLY A 262 -13.05 -12.76 11.83
CA GLY A 262 -13.67 -12.04 12.94
C GLY A 262 -14.50 -10.84 12.50
N ASP A 263 -14.98 -10.06 13.47
CA ASP A 263 -15.74 -8.85 13.20
C ASP A 263 -14.82 -7.71 12.73
N LEU A 264 -15.21 -7.02 11.67
CA LEU A 264 -14.41 -5.94 11.07
C LEU A 264 -14.18 -4.76 12.00
N THR A 265 -15.09 -4.50 12.96
CA THR A 265 -14.88 -3.46 13.98
C THR A 265 -13.68 -3.84 14.85
N THR A 266 -13.68 -5.06 15.39
CA THR A 266 -12.58 -5.58 16.23
C THR A 266 -11.27 -5.71 15.45
N LEU A 267 -11.32 -6.16 14.19
CA LEU A 267 -10.13 -6.23 13.33
C LEU A 267 -9.52 -4.83 13.11
N THR A 268 -10.36 -3.83 12.90
CA THR A 268 -9.90 -2.44 12.77
C THR A 268 -9.25 -1.92 14.05
N GLU A 269 -9.88 -2.16 15.20
CA GLU A 269 -9.31 -1.79 16.52
C GLU A 269 -7.96 -2.48 16.76
N ASN A 270 -7.87 -3.77 16.49
CA ASN A 270 -6.63 -4.55 16.64
C ASN A 270 -5.52 -4.06 15.70
N CYS A 271 -5.84 -3.83 14.43
CA CYS A 271 -4.91 -3.30 13.44
C CYS A 271 -4.31 -1.95 13.88
N LEU A 272 -5.15 -1.01 14.27
CA LEU A 272 -4.70 0.31 14.72
C LEU A 272 -3.96 0.24 16.07
N SER A 273 -4.37 -0.65 16.98
CA SER A 273 -3.72 -0.86 18.28
C SER A 273 -2.36 -1.56 18.13
N ALA A 274 -2.19 -2.40 17.12
CA ALA A 274 -0.91 -3.03 16.80
C ALA A 274 0.14 -2.04 16.27
N GLY A 275 -0.27 -0.86 15.77
CA GLY A 275 0.63 0.20 15.32
C GLY A 275 0.50 0.58 13.85
N CYS A 276 -0.51 0.07 13.12
CA CYS A 276 -0.93 0.66 11.86
C CYS A 276 -1.48 2.07 12.09
N ASP A 277 -1.20 2.99 11.18
CA ASP A 277 -1.77 4.33 11.21
C ASP A 277 -3.15 4.36 10.57
N ILE A 278 -3.38 3.52 9.55
CA ILE A 278 -4.55 3.54 8.69
C ILE A 278 -5.08 2.12 8.47
N ALA A 279 -6.39 1.95 8.61
CA ALA A 279 -7.13 0.75 8.24
C ALA A 279 -7.69 0.89 6.82
N LEU A 280 -7.47 -0.10 5.96
CA LEU A 280 -7.90 -0.11 4.56
C LEU A 280 -9.07 -1.05 4.34
N GLN A 281 -10.09 -0.59 3.61
CA GLN A 281 -11.19 -1.40 3.10
C GLN A 281 -11.34 -1.17 1.59
N CYS A 282 -11.24 -2.25 0.82
CA CYS A 282 -11.21 -2.17 -0.64
C CYS A 282 -12.54 -2.47 -1.32
N SER A 283 -13.39 -3.33 -0.74
CA SER A 283 -14.57 -3.87 -1.42
C SER A 283 -15.62 -2.81 -1.77
N GLY A 284 -15.73 -1.74 -0.98
CA GLY A 284 -16.80 -0.76 -1.10
C GLY A 284 -18.17 -1.31 -0.67
N VAL A 285 -18.20 -2.40 0.08
CA VAL A 285 -19.41 -2.99 0.67
C VAL A 285 -19.86 -2.12 1.84
N PHE A 286 -20.99 -1.46 1.67
CA PHE A 286 -21.45 -0.42 2.59
C PHE A 286 -21.62 -0.86 4.06
N PRO A 287 -22.23 -2.02 4.38
CA PRO A 287 -22.27 -2.53 5.76
C PRO A 287 -20.91 -2.72 6.41
N ASP A 288 -19.90 -3.13 5.64
CA ASP A 288 -18.55 -3.39 6.13
C ASP A 288 -17.79 -2.08 6.34
N MET A 289 -17.98 -1.08 5.49
CA MET A 289 -17.47 0.28 5.74
C MET A 289 -17.94 0.84 7.09
N ILE A 290 -19.21 0.62 7.47
CA ILE A 290 -19.78 1.07 8.75
C ILE A 290 -19.07 0.40 9.93
N LYS A 291 -18.80 -0.91 9.84
CA LYS A 291 -18.08 -1.65 10.89
C LYS A 291 -16.65 -1.13 11.04
N ILE A 292 -15.94 -0.93 9.94
CA ILE A 292 -14.56 -0.40 9.95
C ILE A 292 -14.53 1.02 10.50
N ALA A 293 -15.45 1.89 10.08
CA ALA A 293 -15.55 3.24 10.62
C ALA A 293 -15.84 3.26 12.14
N LYS A 294 -16.59 2.27 12.64
CA LYS A 294 -16.86 2.12 14.07
C LYS A 294 -15.63 1.74 14.89
N GLY A 295 -14.74 0.90 14.35
CA GLY A 295 -13.47 0.52 14.98
C GLY A 295 -12.36 1.54 14.78
N ALA A 296 -12.54 2.53 13.88
CA ALA A 296 -11.54 3.52 13.58
C ALA A 296 -11.45 4.62 14.65
N ARG A 297 -10.26 5.22 14.75
CA ARG A 297 -9.97 6.36 15.63
C ARG A 297 -9.69 7.63 14.80
N ALA A 298 -9.59 8.79 15.47
CA ALA A 298 -9.11 10.00 14.83
C ALA A 298 -7.69 9.79 14.30
N CYS A 299 -7.44 10.25 13.08
CA CYS A 299 -6.15 10.12 12.43
C CYS A 299 -5.14 11.08 13.08
N LEU A 300 -4.09 10.52 13.69
CA LEU A 300 -3.06 11.28 14.39
C LEU A 300 -2.05 11.94 13.43
N LEU A 301 -2.01 11.55 12.17
CA LEU A 301 -1.08 12.10 11.15
C LEU A 301 -1.19 13.61 10.95
N TYR A 302 -2.33 14.21 11.33
CA TYR A 302 -2.56 15.66 11.25
C TYR A 302 -2.42 16.40 12.58
N THR A 303 -2.19 15.66 13.68
CA THR A 303 -2.18 16.24 15.04
C THR A 303 -0.83 16.14 15.73
N SER A 304 0.08 15.30 15.22
CA SER A 304 1.43 15.16 15.77
C SER A 304 2.45 15.60 14.71
N PRO A 305 3.43 16.45 15.06
CA PRO A 305 4.56 16.69 14.17
C PRO A 305 5.28 15.37 13.94
N SER A 306 5.60 15.06 12.67
CA SER A 306 6.40 13.89 12.32
C SER A 306 7.72 13.91 13.10
N PRO A 307 8.25 12.75 13.54
CA PRO A 307 9.63 12.69 14.05
C PRO A 307 10.67 13.31 13.12
N ARG A 308 10.40 13.36 11.80
CA ARG A 308 11.21 14.10 10.82
C ARG A 308 11.15 15.62 11.04
N ASP A 309 10.00 16.16 11.38
CA ASP A 309 9.84 17.60 11.66
C ASP A 309 10.59 18.01 12.92
N GLN A 310 10.73 17.10 13.89
CA GLN A 310 11.52 17.32 15.12
C GLN A 310 13.03 17.27 14.87
N ARG A 311 13.51 16.57 13.83
CA ARG A 311 14.95 16.54 13.47
C ARG A 311 15.40 17.79 12.74
N GLY A 312 14.51 18.48 12.01
CA GLY A 312 14.81 19.73 11.29
C GLY A 312 14.96 20.96 12.18
N SER A 313 14.57 20.92 13.46
CA SER A 313 14.61 22.07 14.38
C SER A 313 15.92 22.19 15.20
N ARG A 314 16.90 21.30 15.01
CA ARG A 314 18.23 21.43 15.61
C ARG A 314 19.20 22.08 14.60
N MET A 315 19.02 23.39 14.35
CA MET A 315 20.14 24.18 13.86
C MET A 315 21.11 24.41 15.04
N PRO A 316 22.43 24.21 14.86
CA PRO A 316 23.39 24.61 15.87
C PRO A 316 23.32 26.12 15.99
N SER A 317 23.09 26.62 17.19
CA SER A 317 23.36 28.04 17.48
C SER A 317 24.84 28.25 17.29
N SER A 318 25.22 29.01 16.28
CA SER A 318 26.57 29.56 16.14
C SER A 318 26.85 30.49 17.31
N ALA A 319 27.77 30.07 18.17
CA ALA A 319 28.53 30.99 19.03
C ALA A 319 29.79 31.43 18.30
#